data_c478bf64db2e38078403f78ddc925abe
#
_entry.id   c478bf64db2e38078403f78ddc925abe
#
_cell.length_a   1.000
_cell.length_b   1.000
_cell.length_c   1.000
_cell.angle_alpha   90.00
_cell.angle_beta   90.00
_cell.angle_gamma   90.00
#
_symmetry.space_group_name_H-M   'P 1'
#
loop_
_entity.id
_entity.type
_entity.pdbx_description
1 polymer ?
#
loop_
_entity_poly.entity_id
_entity_poly.type
_entity_poly.pdbx_seq_one_letter_code
_entity_poly.pdbx_strand_id
1 'polypeptide(L)'
;MVEKLLSMAQVTPQDYVIDLGSGDGRSVIAAAKRGARAHGIEYDAGLVAVSKRAAAKSGLSDKATFQQGDVFASDFSKATVIFLFLTPEMNIRLRPRLLDLKAGTRIVANTFGIGDWNADETSMITENCERFCTARLWIVPARVAGTWGIGERKMLLKQNYQTFSGVLKDVNGAIPIAGRLRGENIFFGGGKTRYTGRVAGHVIEGIERTAGKDRPFKAAWIGN
;
A
#
# COMPACT_ATOMS: atom_id res chain seq x y z
N MET A 1 15.69 6.40 10.88
CA MET A 1 14.97 5.67 9.78
C MET A 1 13.67 5.03 10.25
N VAL A 2 13.65 4.09 11.22
CA VAL A 2 12.42 3.38 11.65
C VAL A 2 11.26 4.34 11.99
N GLU A 3 11.51 5.35 12.84
CA GLU A 3 10.50 6.34 13.22
C GLU A 3 9.95 7.12 12.02
N LYS A 4 10.81 7.45 11.04
CA LYS A 4 10.38 8.10 9.80
C LYS A 4 9.42 7.22 9.00
N LEU A 5 9.73 5.92 8.84
CA LEU A 5 8.89 4.96 8.12
C LEU A 5 7.54 4.76 8.83
N LEU A 6 7.54 4.59 10.15
CA LEU A 6 6.31 4.49 10.94
C LEU A 6 5.44 5.75 10.85
N SER A 7 6.07 6.93 10.78
CA SER A 7 5.35 8.20 10.61
C SER A 7 4.79 8.36 9.20
N MET A 8 5.53 7.98 8.15
CA MET A 8 5.03 7.96 6.77
C MET A 8 3.85 6.99 6.60
N ALA A 9 3.92 5.82 7.25
CA ALA A 9 2.81 4.88 7.28
C ALA A 9 1.65 5.34 8.19
N GLN A 10 1.81 6.41 8.97
CA GLN A 10 0.80 6.88 9.93
C GLN A 10 0.34 5.75 10.87
N VAL A 11 1.28 4.99 11.42
CA VAL A 11 0.98 3.84 12.27
C VAL A 11 0.24 4.27 13.53
N THR A 12 -0.88 3.60 13.80
CA THR A 12 -1.81 3.83 14.92
C THR A 12 -2.01 2.55 15.74
N PRO A 13 -2.63 2.61 16.94
CA PRO A 13 -2.96 1.42 17.72
C PRO A 13 -3.91 0.41 17.04
N GLN A 14 -4.63 0.81 16.01
CA GLN A 14 -5.54 -0.04 15.24
C GLN A 14 -4.80 -0.88 14.19
N ASP A 15 -3.53 -0.60 13.96
CA ASP A 15 -2.75 -1.27 12.93
C ASP A 15 -2.23 -2.64 13.37
N TYR A 16 -2.09 -3.50 12.36
CA TYR A 16 -1.31 -4.71 12.43
C TYR A 16 -0.09 -4.57 11.50
N VAL A 17 1.06 -4.32 12.11
CA VAL A 17 2.33 -4.13 11.42
C VAL A 17 3.03 -5.47 11.28
N ILE A 18 3.42 -5.85 10.06
CA ILE A 18 4.27 -7.03 9.82
C ILE A 18 5.59 -6.58 9.19
N ASP A 19 6.69 -6.97 9.81
CA ASP A 19 8.05 -6.73 9.32
C ASP A 19 8.59 -8.00 8.67
N LEU A 20 8.86 -7.94 7.38
CA LEU A 20 9.40 -9.04 6.59
C LEU A 20 10.94 -8.96 6.58
N GLY A 21 11.59 -9.87 7.27
CA GLY A 21 13.02 -9.84 7.57
C GLY A 21 13.30 -8.93 8.76
N SER A 22 12.67 -9.23 9.91
CA SER A 22 12.64 -8.31 11.05
C SER A 22 13.98 -8.13 11.79
N GLY A 23 14.97 -8.96 11.50
CA GLY A 23 16.30 -8.86 12.09
C GLY A 23 16.26 -8.88 13.62
N ASP A 24 16.80 -7.83 14.24
CA ASP A 24 16.82 -7.67 15.70
C ASP A 24 15.48 -7.16 16.30
N GLY A 25 14.44 -7.00 15.50
CA GLY A 25 13.10 -6.65 15.92
C GLY A 25 12.86 -5.17 16.23
N ARG A 26 13.81 -4.28 15.93
CA ARG A 26 13.72 -2.85 16.29
C ARG A 26 12.50 -2.13 15.69
N SER A 27 12.10 -2.45 14.46
CA SER A 27 10.93 -1.88 13.79
C SER A 27 9.63 -2.39 14.40
N VAL A 28 9.56 -3.68 14.70
CA VAL A 28 8.41 -4.32 15.36
C VAL A 28 8.19 -3.72 16.76
N ILE A 29 9.27 -3.60 17.55
CA ILE A 29 9.22 -3.01 18.89
C ILE A 29 8.83 -1.52 18.82
N ALA A 30 9.34 -0.78 17.84
CA ALA A 30 8.98 0.62 17.64
C ALA A 30 7.51 0.79 17.25
N ALA A 31 6.96 -0.07 16.40
CA ALA A 31 5.53 -0.10 16.09
C ALA A 31 4.67 -0.42 17.33
N ALA A 32 5.09 -1.41 18.13
CA ALA A 32 4.41 -1.77 19.38
C ALA A 32 4.42 -0.64 20.42
N LYS A 33 5.48 0.16 20.50
CA LYS A 33 5.54 1.37 21.34
C LYS A 33 4.51 2.43 20.94
N ARG A 34 4.08 2.46 19.67
CA ARG A 34 2.97 3.31 19.18
C ARG A 34 1.59 2.70 19.47
N GLY A 35 1.53 1.57 20.16
CA GLY A 35 0.31 0.87 20.52
C GLY A 35 -0.17 -0.15 19.49
N ALA A 36 0.42 -0.21 18.30
CA ALA A 36 0.05 -1.17 17.26
C ALA A 36 0.37 -2.62 17.69
N ARG A 37 -0.40 -3.57 17.16
CA ARG A 37 0.01 -4.97 17.15
C ARG A 37 1.08 -5.15 16.07
N ALA A 38 2.22 -5.76 16.40
CA ALA A 38 3.33 -5.89 15.50
C ALA A 38 3.92 -7.32 15.51
N HIS A 39 4.30 -7.81 14.34
CA HIS A 39 4.83 -9.15 14.16
C HIS A 39 6.05 -9.13 13.24
N GLY A 40 7.13 -9.77 13.66
CA GLY A 40 8.34 -9.93 12.86
C GLY A 40 8.46 -11.35 12.32
N ILE A 41 8.77 -11.47 11.04
CA ILE A 41 9.10 -12.73 10.38
C ILE A 41 10.58 -12.65 10.03
N GLU A 42 11.38 -13.60 10.57
CA GLU A 42 12.83 -13.62 10.40
C GLU A 42 13.31 -15.06 10.15
N TYR A 43 14.23 -15.20 9.20
CA TYR A 43 14.75 -16.52 8.83
C TYR A 43 15.73 -17.06 9.87
N ASP A 44 16.57 -16.20 10.44
CA ASP A 44 17.57 -16.54 11.44
C ASP A 44 16.97 -16.75 12.83
N ALA A 45 17.04 -17.98 13.36
CA ALA A 45 16.52 -18.33 14.68
C ALA A 45 17.22 -17.54 15.82
N GLY A 46 18.52 -17.22 15.65
CA GLY A 46 19.27 -16.44 16.62
C GLY A 46 18.76 -14.99 16.71
N LEU A 47 18.49 -14.36 15.58
CA LEU A 47 17.87 -13.02 15.52
C LEU A 47 16.45 -13.03 16.09
N VAL A 48 15.65 -14.06 15.83
CA VAL A 48 14.33 -14.26 16.47
C VAL A 48 14.45 -14.31 17.99
N ALA A 49 15.44 -15.05 18.51
CA ALA A 49 15.66 -15.10 19.94
C ALA A 49 16.11 -13.76 20.54
N VAL A 50 16.95 -13.00 19.82
CA VAL A 50 17.35 -11.62 20.18
C VAL A 50 16.13 -10.71 20.23
N SER A 51 15.30 -10.72 19.22
CA SER A 51 14.09 -9.89 19.11
C SER A 51 13.09 -10.16 20.23
N LYS A 52 12.84 -11.44 20.55
CA LYS A 52 11.95 -11.85 21.66
C LYS A 52 12.47 -11.34 23.01
N ARG A 53 13.77 -11.44 23.27
CA ARG A 53 14.39 -10.89 24.50
C ARG A 53 14.28 -9.37 24.55
N ALA A 54 14.49 -8.67 23.42
CA ALA A 54 14.37 -7.21 23.35
C ALA A 54 12.93 -6.75 23.61
N ALA A 55 11.92 -7.44 23.06
CA ALA A 55 10.51 -7.15 23.32
C ALA A 55 10.15 -7.37 24.81
N ALA A 56 10.60 -8.48 25.41
CA ALA A 56 10.39 -8.76 26.82
C ALA A 56 11.04 -7.69 27.73
N LYS A 57 12.28 -7.31 27.44
CA LYS A 57 12.97 -6.23 28.17
C LYS A 57 12.25 -4.87 28.06
N SER A 58 11.51 -4.66 26.96
CA SER A 58 10.72 -3.45 26.74
C SER A 58 9.30 -3.53 27.30
N GLY A 59 8.88 -4.66 27.91
CA GLY A 59 7.52 -4.89 28.40
C GLY A 59 6.46 -4.97 27.29
N LEU A 60 6.84 -5.40 26.08
CA LEU A 60 5.98 -5.36 24.88
C LEU A 60 5.71 -6.73 24.28
N SER A 61 5.94 -7.84 25.01
CA SER A 61 5.79 -9.19 24.50
C SER A 61 4.37 -9.54 24.05
N ASP A 62 3.37 -8.84 24.55
CA ASP A 62 1.96 -8.97 24.19
C ASP A 62 1.62 -8.33 22.83
N LYS A 63 2.39 -7.29 22.42
CA LYS A 63 2.17 -6.53 21.19
C LYS A 63 3.24 -6.74 20.12
N ALA A 64 4.46 -7.07 20.52
CA ALA A 64 5.61 -7.33 19.63
C ALA A 64 5.95 -8.82 19.66
N THR A 65 5.53 -9.54 18.64
CA THR A 65 5.73 -10.99 18.51
C THR A 65 6.67 -11.31 17.35
N PHE A 66 7.34 -12.46 17.40
CA PHE A 66 8.32 -12.86 16.38
C PHE A 66 8.22 -14.35 16.10
N GLN A 67 8.32 -14.71 14.82
CA GLN A 67 8.43 -16.10 14.39
C GLN A 67 9.62 -16.30 13.46
N GLN A 68 10.22 -17.48 13.56
CA GLN A 68 11.14 -17.93 12.52
C GLN A 68 10.35 -18.35 11.29
N GLY A 69 10.75 -17.87 10.11
CA GLY A 69 10.06 -18.22 8.87
C GLY A 69 10.69 -17.62 7.62
N ASP A 70 10.36 -18.23 6.50
CA ASP A 70 10.67 -17.68 5.17
C ASP A 70 9.57 -16.65 4.81
N VAL A 71 9.96 -15.41 4.54
CA VAL A 71 9.06 -14.32 4.13
C VAL A 71 8.28 -14.65 2.85
N PHE A 72 8.80 -15.53 1.99
CA PHE A 72 8.13 -15.95 0.77
C PHE A 72 7.07 -17.02 0.99
N ALA A 73 7.14 -17.76 2.08
CA ALA A 73 6.19 -18.80 2.44
C ALA A 73 5.20 -18.37 3.55
N SER A 74 5.56 -17.36 4.35
CA SER A 74 4.78 -16.91 5.49
C SER A 74 3.52 -16.15 5.07
N ASP A 75 2.44 -16.26 5.84
CA ASP A 75 1.21 -15.48 5.63
C ASP A 75 1.31 -14.10 6.30
N PHE A 76 1.18 -13.07 5.50
CA PHE A 76 1.08 -11.68 5.95
C PHE A 76 -0.17 -10.96 5.41
N SER A 77 -1.16 -11.70 4.94
CA SER A 77 -2.38 -11.18 4.29
C SER A 77 -3.23 -10.27 5.19
N LYS A 78 -3.11 -10.42 6.52
CA LYS A 78 -3.84 -9.63 7.52
C LYS A 78 -3.16 -8.30 7.89
N ALA A 79 -1.98 -8.01 7.34
CA ALA A 79 -1.27 -6.79 7.64
C ALA A 79 -2.04 -5.56 7.16
N THR A 80 -2.04 -4.49 7.97
CA THR A 80 -2.45 -3.15 7.56
C THR A 80 -1.24 -2.29 7.20
N VAL A 81 -0.06 -2.67 7.71
CA VAL A 81 1.23 -2.07 7.39
C VAL A 81 2.27 -3.19 7.20
N ILE A 82 3.00 -3.13 6.10
CA ILE A 82 4.19 -3.97 5.85
C ILE A 82 5.43 -3.10 5.98
N PHE A 83 6.42 -3.64 6.67
CA PHE A 83 7.74 -3.04 6.80
C PHE A 83 8.75 -3.87 6.01
N LEU A 84 9.62 -3.22 5.20
CA LEU A 84 10.61 -3.87 4.35
C LEU A 84 11.98 -3.23 4.53
N PHE A 85 12.98 -4.05 4.81
CA PHE A 85 14.39 -3.70 4.61
C PHE A 85 15.12 -4.91 4.02
N LEU A 86 14.73 -5.27 2.81
CA LEU A 86 15.23 -6.42 2.06
C LEU A 86 15.96 -5.96 0.79
N THR A 87 16.64 -6.87 0.11
CA THR A 87 17.31 -6.54 -1.16
C THR A 87 16.28 -6.21 -2.26
N PRO A 88 16.70 -5.47 -3.31
CA PRO A 88 15.82 -5.17 -4.45
C PRO A 88 15.18 -6.42 -5.07
N GLU A 89 15.94 -7.50 -5.20
CA GLU A 89 15.51 -8.76 -5.78
C GLU A 89 14.41 -9.42 -4.93
N MET A 90 14.58 -9.42 -3.61
CA MET A 90 13.58 -9.94 -2.68
C MET A 90 12.29 -9.11 -2.73
N ASN A 91 12.41 -7.79 -2.77
CA ASN A 91 11.25 -6.90 -2.89
C ASN A 91 10.46 -7.15 -4.19
N ILE A 92 11.16 -7.33 -5.32
CA ILE A 92 10.54 -7.66 -6.61
C ILE A 92 9.83 -9.02 -6.53
N ARG A 93 10.46 -10.02 -5.91
CA ARG A 93 9.85 -11.34 -5.72
C ARG A 93 8.61 -11.32 -4.82
N LEU A 94 8.58 -10.45 -3.81
CA LEU A 94 7.43 -10.27 -2.92
C LEU A 94 6.31 -9.46 -3.58
N ARG A 95 6.59 -8.63 -4.60
CA ARG A 95 5.64 -7.69 -5.21
C ARG A 95 4.27 -8.29 -5.56
N PRO A 96 4.14 -9.47 -6.20
CA PRO A 96 2.84 -10.04 -6.50
C PRO A 96 1.98 -10.22 -5.25
N ARG A 97 2.56 -10.76 -4.17
CA ARG A 97 1.87 -10.96 -2.89
C ARG A 97 1.56 -9.65 -2.16
N LEU A 98 2.43 -8.64 -2.30
CA LEU A 98 2.18 -7.30 -1.76
C LEU A 98 1.01 -6.61 -2.47
N LEU A 99 0.85 -6.80 -3.78
CA LEU A 99 -0.26 -6.29 -4.56
C LEU A 99 -1.58 -7.03 -4.31
N ASP A 100 -1.53 -8.24 -3.73
CA ASP A 100 -2.69 -9.02 -3.33
C ASP A 100 -3.23 -8.62 -1.94
N LEU A 101 -2.52 -7.79 -1.19
CA LEU A 101 -3.00 -7.27 0.07
C LEU A 101 -4.23 -6.38 -0.12
N LYS A 102 -4.99 -6.21 0.95
CA LYS A 102 -6.17 -5.33 0.93
C LYS A 102 -5.80 -3.92 0.45
N ALA A 103 -6.61 -3.37 -0.44
CA ALA A 103 -6.45 -1.97 -0.87
C ALA A 103 -6.39 -1.03 0.34
N GLY A 104 -5.44 -0.10 0.34
CA GLY A 104 -5.16 0.77 1.48
C GLY A 104 -4.11 0.24 2.45
N THR A 105 -3.65 -1.02 2.34
CA THR A 105 -2.48 -1.49 3.09
C THR A 105 -1.28 -0.63 2.73
N ARG A 106 -0.55 -0.16 3.74
CA ARG A 106 0.62 0.69 3.58
C ARG A 106 1.88 -0.16 3.64
N ILE A 107 2.76 0.01 2.67
CA ILE A 107 4.04 -0.69 2.60
C ILE A 107 5.12 0.37 2.74
N VAL A 108 5.96 0.25 3.76
CA VAL A 108 7.11 1.13 3.92
C VAL A 108 8.40 0.36 3.73
N ALA A 109 9.34 0.96 3.02
CA ALA A 109 10.64 0.36 2.80
C ALA A 109 11.78 1.34 3.07
N ASN A 110 12.84 0.79 3.68
CA ASN A 110 14.10 1.49 3.79
C ASN A 110 14.88 1.31 2.49
N THR A 111 15.20 2.41 1.84
CA THR A 111 16.09 2.59 0.68
C THR A 111 15.66 1.86 -0.58
N PHE A 112 15.48 0.55 -0.56
CA PHE A 112 15.25 -0.24 -1.76
C PHE A 112 13.80 -0.20 -2.23
N GLY A 113 13.62 -0.05 -3.55
CA GLY A 113 12.30 -0.03 -4.20
C GLY A 113 11.73 -1.42 -4.44
N ILE A 114 10.55 -1.44 -5.07
CA ILE A 114 9.83 -2.68 -5.46
C ILE A 114 9.80 -2.77 -7.00
N GLY A 115 10.97 -2.76 -7.62
CA GLY A 115 11.12 -2.78 -9.06
C GLY A 115 10.51 -1.53 -9.73
N ASP A 116 9.69 -1.74 -10.76
CA ASP A 116 8.99 -0.71 -11.51
C ASP A 116 7.68 -0.20 -10.85
N TRP A 117 7.30 -0.76 -9.69
CA TRP A 117 6.23 -0.19 -8.89
C TRP A 117 6.75 1.05 -8.13
N ASN A 118 6.49 2.23 -8.68
CA ASN A 118 6.93 3.50 -8.10
C ASN A 118 6.25 3.75 -6.75
N ALA A 119 7.02 4.28 -5.78
CA ALA A 119 6.48 4.66 -4.49
C ALA A 119 5.48 5.82 -4.61
N ASP A 120 4.46 5.83 -3.74
CA ASP A 120 3.53 6.95 -3.60
C ASP A 120 4.19 8.16 -2.95
N GLU A 121 5.11 7.91 -2.01
CA GLU A 121 5.91 8.93 -1.34
C GLU A 121 7.35 8.45 -1.16
N THR A 122 8.29 9.38 -1.33
CA THR A 122 9.71 9.16 -1.04
C THR A 122 10.23 10.33 -0.22
N SER A 123 10.97 10.03 0.85
CA SER A 123 11.59 11.03 1.71
C SER A 123 13.02 10.64 2.03
N MET A 124 13.93 11.58 1.96
CA MET A 124 15.32 11.38 2.33
C MET A 124 15.58 11.92 3.75
N ILE A 125 16.33 11.17 4.55
CA ILE A 125 16.84 11.63 5.84
C ILE A 125 18.21 12.24 5.59
N THR A 126 18.35 13.54 5.85
CA THR A 126 19.59 14.30 5.59
C THR A 126 20.44 14.48 6.83
N GLU A 127 19.88 14.31 8.02
CA GLU A 127 20.58 14.49 9.28
C GLU A 127 20.93 13.15 9.92
N ASN A 128 22.16 12.98 10.37
CA ASN A 128 22.64 11.79 11.08
C ASN A 128 22.38 10.47 10.33
N CYS A 129 22.51 10.48 9.01
CA CYS A 129 22.31 9.31 8.18
C CYS A 129 23.38 9.22 7.09
N GLU A 130 24.28 8.23 7.20
CA GLU A 130 25.36 8.00 6.25
C GLU A 130 24.98 6.97 5.16
N ARG A 131 24.13 6.00 5.49
CA ARG A 131 23.74 4.90 4.60
C ARG A 131 22.26 4.56 4.76
N PHE A 132 21.62 4.13 3.68
CA PHE A 132 20.22 3.70 3.69
C PHE A 132 19.26 4.78 4.20
N CYS A 133 19.41 5.99 3.63
CA CYS A 133 18.74 7.21 4.12
C CYS A 133 17.41 7.51 3.43
N THR A 134 16.96 6.66 2.52
CA THR A 134 15.72 6.88 1.77
C THR A 134 14.57 6.10 2.38
N ALA A 135 13.52 6.79 2.79
CA ALA A 135 12.25 6.20 3.21
C ALA A 135 11.24 6.24 2.06
N ARG A 136 10.56 5.13 1.81
CA ARG A 136 9.57 4.99 0.73
C ARG A 136 8.27 4.45 1.29
N LEU A 137 7.15 4.91 0.70
CA LEU A 137 5.81 4.46 1.03
C LEU A 137 5.06 4.09 -0.25
N TRP A 138 4.42 2.94 -0.24
CA TRP A 138 3.39 2.52 -1.20
C TRP A 138 2.09 2.29 -0.47
N ILE A 139 0.98 2.59 -1.14
CA ILE A 139 -0.37 2.27 -0.65
C ILE A 139 -0.98 1.32 -1.67
N VAL A 140 -1.27 0.09 -1.25
CA VAL A 140 -1.82 -0.94 -2.14
C VAL A 140 -3.08 -0.40 -2.81
N PRO A 141 -3.12 -0.30 -4.16
CA PRO A 141 -4.26 0.26 -4.87
C PRO A 141 -5.41 -0.73 -4.96
N ALA A 142 -6.64 -0.23 -5.02
CA ALA A 142 -7.78 -1.03 -5.45
C ALA A 142 -7.59 -1.52 -6.89
N ARG A 143 -8.24 -2.61 -7.24
CA ARG A 143 -8.23 -3.15 -8.61
C ARG A 143 -9.38 -2.55 -9.40
N VAL A 144 -9.06 -1.89 -10.52
CA VAL A 144 -10.04 -1.22 -11.37
C VAL A 144 -9.93 -1.60 -12.85
N ALA A 145 -8.99 -2.50 -13.20
CA ALA A 145 -8.89 -2.99 -14.58
C ALA A 145 -10.20 -3.67 -15.01
N GLY A 146 -10.59 -3.48 -16.26
CA GLY A 146 -11.81 -4.05 -16.83
C GLY A 146 -12.84 -2.99 -17.20
N THR A 147 -14.07 -3.44 -17.44
CA THR A 147 -15.17 -2.62 -17.93
C THR A 147 -16.13 -2.24 -16.79
N TRP A 148 -16.48 -0.96 -16.72
CA TRP A 148 -17.37 -0.38 -15.71
C TRP A 148 -18.54 0.34 -16.38
N GLY A 149 -19.77 0.03 -15.96
CA GLY A 149 -20.97 0.77 -16.36
C GLY A 149 -21.19 1.98 -15.45
N ILE A 150 -21.40 3.15 -16.04
CA ILE A 150 -21.69 4.42 -15.35
C ILE A 150 -22.91 5.10 -15.98
N GLY A 151 -24.11 4.81 -15.49
CA GLY A 151 -25.34 5.12 -16.19
C GLY A 151 -25.37 4.43 -17.56
N GLU A 152 -25.65 5.19 -18.62
CA GLU A 152 -25.62 4.71 -20.02
C GLU A 152 -24.22 4.66 -20.62
N ARG A 153 -23.20 5.17 -19.91
CA ARG A 153 -21.80 5.22 -20.34
C ARG A 153 -21.05 3.96 -19.90
N LYS A 154 -19.95 3.65 -20.60
CA LYS A 154 -19.04 2.55 -20.25
C LYS A 154 -17.61 3.06 -20.17
N MET A 155 -16.90 2.68 -19.10
CA MET A 155 -15.47 2.90 -18.96
C MET A 155 -14.73 1.58 -19.18
N LEU A 156 -13.72 1.57 -20.04
CA LEU A 156 -12.76 0.48 -20.17
C LEU A 156 -11.42 0.93 -19.60
N LEU A 157 -10.96 0.30 -18.53
CA LEU A 157 -9.78 0.69 -17.77
C LEU A 157 -8.67 -0.35 -17.90
N LYS A 158 -7.44 0.14 -18.14
CA LYS A 158 -6.18 -0.62 -18.04
C LYS A 158 -5.38 -0.04 -16.89
N GLN A 159 -5.02 -0.89 -15.92
CA GLN A 159 -4.32 -0.48 -14.71
C GLN A 159 -2.86 -0.92 -14.74
N ASN A 160 -1.98 -0.01 -14.29
CA ASN A 160 -0.58 -0.28 -14.00
C ASN A 160 -0.28 0.23 -12.58
N TYR A 161 -0.30 -0.69 -11.61
CA TYR A 161 -0.18 -0.38 -10.17
C TYR A 161 -1.22 0.65 -9.71
N GLN A 162 -0.79 1.79 -9.18
CA GLN A 162 -1.67 2.88 -8.74
C GLN A 162 -2.12 3.81 -9.85
N THR A 163 -1.66 3.63 -11.07
CA THR A 163 -2.09 4.42 -12.23
C THR A 163 -2.98 3.61 -13.15
N PHE A 164 -3.85 4.28 -13.87
CA PHE A 164 -4.66 3.66 -14.90
C PHE A 164 -4.97 4.63 -16.05
N SER A 165 -5.25 4.07 -17.19
CA SER A 165 -5.75 4.79 -18.35
C SER A 165 -6.86 3.99 -19.01
N GLY A 166 -7.61 4.65 -19.88
CA GLY A 166 -8.70 3.99 -20.57
C GLY A 166 -9.54 4.91 -21.41
N VAL A 167 -10.76 4.51 -21.66
CA VAL A 167 -11.73 5.30 -22.41
C VAL A 167 -13.10 5.27 -21.71
N LEU A 168 -13.75 6.43 -21.69
CA LEU A 168 -15.16 6.57 -21.34
C LEU A 168 -15.95 6.73 -22.64
N LYS A 169 -16.85 5.78 -22.92
CA LYS A 169 -17.70 5.76 -24.11
C LYS A 169 -19.13 6.14 -23.76
N ASP A 170 -19.72 7.00 -24.56
CA ASP A 170 -21.15 7.35 -24.56
C ASP A 170 -21.71 7.38 -25.99
N VAL A 171 -22.95 7.85 -26.14
CA VAL A 171 -23.60 7.97 -27.46
C VAL A 171 -22.89 8.96 -28.41
N ASN A 172 -22.10 9.89 -27.85
CA ASN A 172 -21.41 10.93 -28.62
C ASN A 172 -19.95 10.54 -28.98
N GLY A 173 -19.46 9.37 -28.50
CA GLY A 173 -18.13 8.89 -28.82
C GLY A 173 -17.33 8.37 -27.64
N ALA A 174 -16.00 8.40 -27.79
CA ALA A 174 -15.06 7.89 -26.80
C ALA A 174 -14.12 9.01 -26.31
N ILE A 175 -14.05 9.21 -25.01
CA ILE A 175 -13.20 10.21 -24.37
C ILE A 175 -12.05 9.47 -23.66
N PRO A 176 -10.78 9.76 -23.99
CA PRO A 176 -9.64 9.23 -23.25
C PRO A 176 -9.72 9.67 -21.78
N ILE A 177 -9.46 8.74 -20.88
CA ILE A 177 -9.39 9.00 -19.44
C ILE A 177 -8.09 8.45 -18.87
N ALA A 178 -7.55 9.14 -17.88
CA ALA A 178 -6.41 8.70 -17.11
C ALA A 178 -6.56 9.11 -15.65
N GLY A 179 -5.98 8.32 -14.76
CA GLY A 179 -6.14 8.55 -13.35
C GLY A 179 -5.17 7.81 -12.46
N ARG A 180 -5.39 7.96 -11.17
CA ARG A 180 -4.58 7.37 -10.11
C ARG A 180 -5.45 6.86 -8.97
N LEU A 181 -4.97 5.82 -8.32
CA LEU A 181 -5.49 5.25 -7.09
C LEU A 181 -4.56 5.58 -5.92
N ARG A 182 -5.16 5.83 -4.75
CA ARG A 182 -4.46 5.82 -3.46
C ARG A 182 -5.29 4.96 -2.50
N GLY A 183 -4.90 3.69 -2.38
CA GLY A 183 -5.75 2.69 -1.76
C GLY A 183 -7.06 2.51 -2.51
N GLU A 184 -8.17 2.70 -1.81
CA GLU A 184 -9.53 2.66 -2.38
C GLU A 184 -9.94 3.99 -3.04
N ASN A 185 -9.22 5.09 -2.80
CA ASN A 185 -9.57 6.37 -3.41
C ASN A 185 -9.12 6.42 -4.87
N ILE A 186 -10.02 6.86 -5.75
CA ILE A 186 -9.81 6.97 -7.19
C ILE A 186 -9.96 8.42 -7.65
N PHE A 187 -9.03 8.86 -8.48
CA PHE A 187 -9.00 10.20 -9.06
C PHE A 187 -8.70 10.07 -10.55
N PHE A 188 -9.57 10.58 -11.40
CA PHE A 188 -9.33 10.53 -12.85
C PHE A 188 -9.98 11.68 -13.58
N GLY A 189 -9.64 11.84 -14.85
CA GLY A 189 -10.23 12.86 -15.70
C GLY A 189 -10.25 12.47 -17.15
N GLY A 190 -11.19 13.09 -17.88
CA GLY A 190 -11.31 12.99 -19.34
C GLY A 190 -12.02 14.22 -19.89
N GLY A 191 -11.47 14.82 -20.95
CA GLY A 191 -11.98 16.07 -21.48
C GLY A 191 -11.99 17.16 -20.41
N LYS A 192 -13.18 17.76 -20.19
CA LYS A 192 -13.39 18.83 -19.19
C LYS A 192 -13.92 18.33 -17.85
N THR A 193 -14.07 16.99 -17.68
CA THR A 193 -14.67 16.38 -16.46
C THR A 193 -13.57 15.79 -15.59
N ARG A 194 -13.72 15.97 -14.28
CA ARG A 194 -12.91 15.36 -13.23
C ARG A 194 -13.78 14.46 -12.37
N TYR A 195 -13.22 13.34 -11.95
CA TYR A 195 -13.90 12.35 -11.12
C TYR A 195 -13.07 12.11 -9.87
N THR A 196 -13.74 12.12 -8.73
CA THR A 196 -13.16 11.71 -7.43
C THR A 196 -14.12 10.75 -6.76
N GLY A 197 -13.61 9.64 -6.24
CA GLY A 197 -14.47 8.63 -5.66
C GLY A 197 -13.73 7.58 -4.85
N ARG A 198 -14.46 6.54 -4.47
CA ARG A 198 -13.98 5.40 -3.73
C ARG A 198 -14.39 4.10 -4.44
N VAL A 199 -13.45 3.17 -4.50
CA VAL A 199 -13.67 1.82 -5.01
C VAL A 199 -13.99 0.91 -3.83
N ALA A 200 -15.13 0.24 -3.88
CA ALA A 200 -15.55 -0.76 -2.90
C ALA A 200 -15.95 -2.05 -3.65
N GLY A 201 -15.03 -3.00 -3.75
CA GLY A 201 -15.24 -4.21 -4.54
C GLY A 201 -15.56 -3.88 -6.01
N HIS A 202 -16.75 -4.23 -6.46
CA HIS A 202 -17.21 -4.02 -7.83
C HIS A 202 -18.01 -2.72 -8.03
N VAL A 203 -17.87 -1.76 -7.13
CA VAL A 203 -18.56 -0.46 -7.20
C VAL A 203 -17.56 0.68 -7.04
N ILE A 204 -17.72 1.73 -7.85
CA ILE A 204 -17.05 3.02 -7.67
C ILE A 204 -18.14 4.06 -7.45
N GLU A 205 -18.09 4.79 -6.34
CA GLU A 205 -19.00 5.88 -6.03
C GLU A 205 -18.21 7.16 -5.78
N GLY A 206 -18.75 8.29 -6.22
CA GLY A 206 -18.07 9.55 -6.06
C GLY A 206 -18.77 10.74 -6.71
N ILE A 207 -17.97 11.75 -7.02
CA ILE A 207 -18.42 13.00 -7.62
C ILE A 207 -17.73 13.19 -8.97
N GLU A 208 -18.51 13.46 -10.00
CA GLU A 208 -18.04 14.04 -11.26
C GLU A 208 -18.24 15.56 -11.25
N ARG A 209 -17.20 16.28 -11.63
CA ARG A 209 -17.20 17.74 -11.75
C ARG A 209 -16.97 18.16 -13.19
N THR A 210 -17.94 18.87 -13.77
CA THR A 210 -17.87 19.42 -15.13
C THR A 210 -18.27 20.88 -15.10
N ALA A 211 -17.42 21.77 -15.63
CA ALA A 211 -17.66 23.22 -15.68
C ALA A 211 -18.09 23.80 -14.29
N GLY A 212 -17.45 23.35 -13.21
CA GLY A 212 -17.72 23.81 -11.84
C GLY A 212 -18.97 23.21 -11.18
N LYS A 213 -19.72 22.36 -11.88
CA LYS A 213 -20.92 21.70 -11.34
C LYS A 213 -20.58 20.28 -10.89
N ASP A 214 -20.95 19.96 -9.67
CA ASP A 214 -20.78 18.65 -9.06
C ASP A 214 -22.03 17.79 -9.24
N ARG A 215 -21.82 16.52 -9.60
CA ARG A 215 -22.87 15.51 -9.69
C ARG A 215 -22.39 14.20 -9.07
N PRO A 216 -23.20 13.49 -8.28
CA PRO A 216 -22.84 12.15 -7.84
C PRO A 216 -22.79 11.20 -9.03
N PHE A 217 -21.84 10.25 -9.00
CA PHE A 217 -21.83 9.15 -9.95
C PHE A 217 -21.63 7.81 -9.22
N LYS A 218 -22.14 6.77 -9.84
CA LYS A 218 -21.91 5.39 -9.44
C LYS A 218 -21.55 4.58 -10.67
N ALA A 219 -20.47 3.83 -10.58
CA ALA A 219 -20.09 2.87 -11.61
C ALA A 219 -20.08 1.46 -11.03
N ALA A 220 -20.56 0.50 -11.79
CA ALA A 220 -20.55 -0.92 -11.45
C ALA A 220 -19.63 -1.68 -12.42
N TRP A 221 -18.83 -2.60 -11.91
CA TRP A 221 -18.02 -3.47 -12.75
C TRP A 221 -18.90 -4.44 -13.53
N ILE A 222 -18.67 -4.57 -14.83
CA ILE A 222 -19.48 -5.40 -15.74
C ILE A 222 -18.68 -6.46 -16.49
N GLY A 223 -17.37 -6.55 -16.25
CA GLY A 223 -16.51 -7.60 -16.80
C GLY A 223 -15.15 -7.10 -17.31
N ASN A 224 -14.35 -8.04 -17.80
CA ASN A 224 -13.05 -7.80 -18.45
C ASN A 224 -13.23 -7.56 -19.95
#